data_2a9574a8a5b4c3b420ef55add89b4c05
#
_entry.id   2a9574a8a5b4c3b420ef55add89b4c05
#
_cell.length_a   1.000
_cell.length_b   1.000
_cell.length_c   1.000
_cell.angle_alpha   90.00
_cell.angle_beta   90.00
_cell.angle_gamma   90.00
#
_symmetry.space_group_name_H-M   'P 1'
#
loop_
_entity.id
_entity.type
_entity.pdbx_description
1 polymer ?
#
loop_
_entity_poly.entity_id
_entity_poly.type
_entity_poly.pdbx_seq_one_letter_code
_entity_poly.pdbx_strand_id
1 'polypeptide(L)'
;MLARHRTKRIYRRGHTTEILRLLSSLSQSYSPRHYIFADSDKMSEDKIRTFEQKRAETFSNSQFTLNRIPRCREVCQSWSSSVLTTLYSILYSFPLTFRLKPDLILCNGPGTCVPVCISALLLEILALKKVIIVYVESICRVETLSLSGKILYYFSDYFIVQWPALKEKYPKSIYLGRIV
;
A
#
# COMPACT_ATOMS: atom_id res chain seq x y z
N MET A 1 22.37 -9.65 21.30
CA MET A 1 21.32 -8.75 21.82
C MET A 1 20.69 -8.03 20.65
N LEU A 2 19.63 -8.60 20.06
CA LEU A 2 18.97 -8.04 18.87
C LEU A 2 17.93 -7.03 19.35
N ALA A 3 18.17 -5.75 19.09
CA ALA A 3 17.21 -4.69 19.33
C ALA A 3 15.95 -4.95 18.51
N ARG A 4 14.83 -5.26 19.16
CA ARG A 4 13.50 -5.33 18.55
C ARG A 4 13.09 -3.91 18.14
N HIS A 5 13.47 -3.49 16.95
CA HIS A 5 12.84 -2.32 16.33
C HIS A 5 11.37 -2.64 16.08
N ARG A 6 10.48 -1.96 16.79
CA ARG A 6 9.03 -1.98 16.51
C ARG A 6 8.83 -1.33 15.15
N THR A 7 8.72 -2.14 14.13
CA THR A 7 8.56 -1.68 12.75
C THR A 7 7.11 -1.30 12.50
N LYS A 8 6.82 -0.01 12.41
CA LYS A 8 5.49 0.50 12.04
C LYS A 8 5.27 0.33 10.54
N ARG A 9 4.14 -0.24 10.13
CA ARG A 9 3.87 -0.57 8.72
C ARG A 9 2.50 -0.11 8.28
N ILE A 10 2.42 0.39 7.04
CA ILE A 10 1.19 0.83 6.41
C ILE A 10 0.83 -0.14 5.28
N TYR A 11 -0.41 -0.62 5.30
CA TYR A 11 -0.98 -1.47 4.26
C TYR A 11 -2.11 -0.74 3.56
N ARG A 12 -2.09 -0.76 2.25
CA ARG A 12 -3.07 -0.05 1.48
C ARG A 12 -3.67 -0.84 0.33
N ARG A 13 -4.86 -0.46 0.04
CA ARG A 13 -5.88 -1.12 -0.70
C ARG A 13 -6.07 -0.67 -2.14
N GLY A 14 -6.42 -1.66 -2.92
CA GLY A 14 -7.10 -1.66 -4.18
C GLY A 14 -7.78 -2.95 -4.49
N HIS A 15 -7.21 -3.99 -4.07
CA HIS A 15 -7.76 -5.32 -4.13
C HIS A 15 -7.62 -5.93 -2.74
N THR A 16 -8.54 -5.62 -1.81
CA THR A 16 -8.45 -6.04 -0.41
C THR A 16 -8.14 -7.50 -0.25
N THR A 17 -8.76 -8.32 -1.08
CA THR A 17 -8.54 -9.76 -1.02
C THR A 17 -7.10 -10.11 -1.37
N GLU A 18 -6.52 -9.45 -2.38
CA GLU A 18 -5.12 -9.67 -2.77
C GLU A 18 -4.17 -9.27 -1.64
N ILE A 19 -4.33 -8.06 -1.08
CA ILE A 19 -3.45 -7.61 -0.02
C ILE A 19 -3.61 -8.41 1.27
N LEU A 20 -4.82 -8.86 1.61
CA LEU A 20 -5.05 -9.71 2.78
C LEU A 20 -4.42 -11.09 2.62
N ARG A 21 -4.38 -11.65 1.40
CA ARG A 21 -3.62 -12.88 1.10
C ARG A 21 -2.13 -12.68 1.32
N LEU A 22 -1.54 -11.59 0.83
CA LEU A 22 -0.14 -11.26 1.10
C LEU A 22 0.13 -11.12 2.60
N LEU A 23 -0.78 -10.48 3.34
CA LEU A 23 -0.66 -10.27 4.77
C LEU A 23 -0.80 -11.57 5.59
N SER A 24 -1.54 -12.56 5.08
CA SER A 24 -1.68 -13.85 5.77
C SER A 24 -0.35 -14.59 5.93
N SER A 25 0.57 -14.39 4.98
CA SER A 25 1.90 -14.99 4.99
C SER A 25 2.92 -14.22 5.85
N LEU A 26 2.56 -13.02 6.36
CA LEU A 26 3.50 -12.21 7.13
C LEU A 26 3.57 -12.63 8.61
N SER A 27 4.80 -12.69 9.14
CA SER A 27 5.07 -13.02 10.54
C SER A 27 4.54 -11.95 11.51
N GLN A 28 4.55 -12.27 12.80
CA GLN A 28 4.19 -11.34 13.89
C GLN A 28 5.10 -10.12 14.01
N SER A 29 6.33 -10.21 13.50
CA SER A 29 7.30 -9.10 13.54
C SER A 29 6.80 -7.85 12.84
N TYR A 30 5.73 -8.00 12.03
CA TYR A 30 5.08 -6.92 11.28
C TYR A 30 3.93 -6.30 12.08
N SER A 31 4.23 -5.74 13.23
CA SER A 31 3.30 -5.06 14.14
C SER A 31 3.93 -3.76 14.67
N PRO A 32 3.18 -2.68 14.91
CA PRO A 32 1.76 -2.49 14.59
C PRO A 32 1.49 -2.32 13.10
N ARG A 33 0.27 -2.68 12.65
CA ARG A 33 -0.18 -2.54 11.27
C ARG A 33 -1.15 -1.37 11.14
N HIS A 34 -0.92 -0.53 10.14
CA HIS A 34 -1.78 0.61 9.83
C HIS A 34 -2.44 0.39 8.47
N TYR A 35 -3.73 0.14 8.46
CA TYR A 35 -4.51 0.02 7.24
C TYR A 35 -5.00 1.38 6.79
N ILE A 36 -4.68 1.74 5.55
CA ILE A 36 -5.14 2.98 4.94
C ILE A 36 -6.01 2.62 3.75
N PHE A 37 -7.24 3.10 3.68
CA PHE A 37 -8.19 2.82 2.61
C PHE A 37 -9.04 4.06 2.30
N ALA A 38 -9.71 4.04 1.14
CA ALA A 38 -10.55 5.17 0.73
C ALA A 38 -11.81 5.25 1.62
N ASP A 39 -12.21 6.46 1.99
CA ASP A 39 -13.36 6.72 2.88
C ASP A 39 -14.67 6.10 2.35
N SER A 40 -14.85 6.08 1.02
CA SER A 40 -16.02 5.48 0.37
C SER A 40 -16.06 3.94 0.41
N ASP A 41 -15.07 3.28 1.03
CA ASP A 41 -14.88 1.85 0.90
C ASP A 41 -15.17 1.05 2.18
N LYS A 42 -16.45 1.00 2.54
CA LYS A 42 -16.95 0.30 3.73
C LYS A 42 -16.68 -1.22 3.69
N MET A 43 -16.88 -1.86 2.55
CA MET A 43 -16.67 -3.32 2.41
C MET A 43 -15.27 -3.77 2.78
N SER A 44 -14.31 -2.90 2.68
CA SER A 44 -12.92 -3.22 2.98
C SER A 44 -12.60 -3.15 4.44
N GLU A 45 -13.22 -2.22 5.11
CA GLU A 45 -13.12 -2.13 6.56
C GLU A 45 -13.59 -3.44 7.19
N ASP A 46 -14.76 -3.95 6.79
CA ASP A 46 -15.32 -5.21 7.33
C ASP A 46 -14.40 -6.40 7.06
N LYS A 47 -13.85 -6.50 5.84
CA LYS A 47 -12.89 -7.56 5.50
C LYS A 47 -11.61 -7.48 6.33
N ILE A 48 -11.08 -6.27 6.54
CA ILE A 48 -9.87 -6.08 7.37
C ILE A 48 -10.16 -6.45 8.83
N ARG A 49 -11.31 -6.02 9.38
CA ARG A 49 -11.70 -6.37 10.76
C ARG A 49 -11.83 -7.87 10.94
N THR A 50 -12.51 -8.55 10.02
CA THR A 50 -12.65 -10.01 10.05
C THR A 50 -11.29 -10.72 9.94
N PHE A 51 -10.40 -10.22 9.07
CA PHE A 51 -9.05 -10.76 8.93
C PHE A 51 -8.21 -10.58 10.21
N GLU A 52 -8.21 -9.40 10.80
CA GLU A 52 -7.46 -9.12 12.03
C GLU A 52 -8.04 -9.86 13.25
N GLN A 53 -9.35 -10.05 13.29
CA GLN A 53 -10.00 -10.85 14.33
C GLN A 53 -9.52 -12.31 14.28
N LYS A 54 -9.53 -12.95 13.11
CA LYS A 54 -8.98 -14.29 12.91
C LYS A 54 -7.48 -14.37 13.25
N ARG A 55 -6.75 -13.31 12.91
CA ARG A 55 -5.32 -13.25 13.22
C ARG A 55 -5.05 -13.08 14.72
N ALA A 56 -5.90 -12.37 15.45
CA ALA A 56 -5.81 -12.22 16.90
C ALA A 56 -6.03 -13.54 17.65
N GLU A 57 -6.82 -14.46 17.10
CA GLU A 57 -7.00 -15.81 17.63
C GLU A 57 -5.70 -16.62 17.59
N THR A 58 -4.89 -16.40 16.55
CA THR A 58 -3.61 -17.10 16.37
C THR A 58 -2.44 -16.39 17.08
N PHE A 59 -2.54 -15.06 17.22
CA PHE A 59 -1.44 -14.21 17.67
C PHE A 59 -1.90 -13.18 18.70
N SER A 60 -1.61 -13.43 19.96
CA SER A 60 -2.11 -12.68 21.13
C SER A 60 -1.72 -11.19 21.22
N ASN A 61 -0.80 -10.67 20.38
CA ASN A 61 -0.32 -9.27 20.41
C ASN A 61 -0.46 -8.54 19.08
N SER A 62 -1.58 -8.75 18.39
CA SER A 62 -1.87 -8.12 17.10
C SER A 62 -2.39 -6.69 17.30
N GLN A 63 -1.58 -5.66 17.05
CA GLN A 63 -2.00 -4.27 17.08
C GLN A 63 -2.23 -3.76 15.65
N PHE A 64 -3.39 -3.18 15.40
CA PHE A 64 -3.70 -2.55 14.12
C PHE A 64 -4.53 -1.28 14.28
N THR A 65 -4.47 -0.41 13.29
CA THR A 65 -5.30 0.79 13.18
C THR A 65 -5.91 0.89 11.79
N LEU A 66 -7.08 1.50 11.71
CA LEU A 66 -7.81 1.76 10.49
C LEU A 66 -7.82 3.27 10.22
N ASN A 67 -7.32 3.68 9.08
CA ASN A 67 -7.24 5.09 8.68
C ASN A 67 -7.92 5.28 7.33
N ARG A 68 -8.83 6.23 7.27
CA ARG A 68 -9.55 6.58 6.04
C ARG A 68 -8.90 7.79 5.41
N ILE A 69 -8.84 7.80 4.09
CA ILE A 69 -8.35 8.95 3.33
C ILE A 69 -9.28 9.25 2.16
N PRO A 70 -9.32 10.49 1.68
CA PRO A 70 -10.07 10.86 0.49
C PRO A 70 -9.63 10.02 -0.73
N ARG A 71 -10.57 9.66 -1.58
CA ARG A 71 -10.29 8.95 -2.83
C ARG A 71 -9.58 9.88 -3.81
N CYS A 72 -8.50 9.43 -4.44
CA CYS A 72 -7.73 10.24 -5.41
C CYS A 72 -8.46 10.44 -6.73
N ARG A 73 -9.24 9.44 -7.16
CA ARG A 73 -9.98 9.46 -8.41
C ARG A 73 -11.25 8.64 -8.30
N GLU A 74 -12.34 9.17 -8.83
CA GLU A 74 -13.58 8.44 -9.02
C GLU A 74 -13.66 7.82 -10.42
N VAL A 75 -14.60 6.89 -10.59
CA VAL A 75 -14.86 6.28 -11.90
C VAL A 75 -15.42 7.36 -12.83
N CYS A 76 -14.91 7.43 -14.07
CA CYS A 76 -15.30 8.42 -15.07
C CYS A 76 -14.97 9.90 -14.74
N GLN A 77 -14.10 10.16 -13.76
CA GLN A 77 -13.67 11.53 -13.45
C GLN A 77 -12.73 12.08 -14.52
N SER A 78 -12.88 13.37 -14.87
CA SER A 78 -12.01 14.06 -15.84
C SER A 78 -10.56 14.11 -15.35
N TRP A 79 -9.60 14.22 -16.26
CA TRP A 79 -8.18 14.26 -15.91
C TRP A 79 -7.81 15.49 -15.08
N SER A 80 -8.35 16.66 -15.42
CA SER A 80 -8.09 17.90 -14.69
C SER A 80 -8.58 17.83 -13.24
N SER A 81 -9.81 17.39 -13.03
CA SER A 81 -10.35 17.21 -11.69
C SER A 81 -9.65 16.09 -10.91
N SER A 82 -9.15 15.04 -11.62
CA SER A 82 -8.35 13.97 -10.99
C SER A 82 -7.02 14.48 -10.44
N VAL A 83 -6.37 15.45 -11.08
CA VAL A 83 -5.15 16.06 -10.56
C VAL A 83 -5.45 16.80 -9.24
N LEU A 84 -6.50 17.61 -9.22
CA LEU A 84 -6.89 18.36 -8.01
C LEU A 84 -7.24 17.43 -6.84
N THR A 85 -8.05 16.38 -7.10
CA THR A 85 -8.39 15.41 -6.05
C THR A 85 -7.19 14.59 -5.58
N THR A 86 -6.23 14.33 -6.47
CA THR A 86 -4.98 13.66 -6.09
C THR A 86 -4.11 14.56 -5.21
N LEU A 87 -3.95 15.84 -5.57
CA LEU A 87 -3.24 16.82 -4.73
C LEU A 87 -3.88 16.95 -3.35
N TYR A 88 -5.20 17.07 -3.30
CA TYR A 88 -5.94 17.10 -2.03
C TYR A 88 -5.68 15.82 -1.21
N SER A 89 -5.71 14.66 -1.84
CA SER A 89 -5.43 13.38 -1.18
C SER A 89 -3.99 13.28 -0.67
N ILE A 90 -3.01 13.87 -1.38
CA ILE A 90 -1.61 13.97 -0.92
C ILE A 90 -1.53 14.84 0.33
N LEU A 91 -2.12 16.04 0.28
CA LEU A 91 -2.13 16.96 1.43
C LEU A 91 -2.76 16.33 2.68
N TYR A 92 -3.81 15.53 2.49
CA TYR A 92 -4.45 14.80 3.58
C TYR A 92 -3.61 13.61 4.07
N SER A 93 -2.94 12.90 3.16
CA SER A 93 -2.12 11.72 3.48
C SER A 93 -0.80 12.09 4.15
N PHE A 94 -0.25 13.26 3.87
CA PHE A 94 1.06 13.68 4.39
C PHE A 94 1.10 13.75 5.92
N PRO A 95 0.21 14.49 6.62
CA PRO A 95 0.22 14.54 8.08
C PRO A 95 -0.03 13.17 8.72
N LEU A 96 -0.86 12.33 8.09
CA LEU A 96 -1.09 10.96 8.54
C LEU A 96 0.20 10.13 8.45
N THR A 97 0.87 10.16 7.31
CA THR A 97 2.13 9.42 7.09
C THR A 97 3.25 9.95 7.99
N PHE A 98 3.31 11.28 8.18
CA PHE A 98 4.24 11.91 9.11
C PHE A 98 4.01 11.46 10.56
N ARG A 99 2.77 11.38 11.00
CA ARG A 99 2.41 10.91 12.35
C ARG A 99 2.74 9.43 12.55
N LEU A 100 2.46 8.62 11.53
CA LEU A 100 2.66 7.17 11.61
C LEU A 100 4.13 6.78 11.48
N LYS A 101 4.94 7.53 10.72
CA LYS A 101 6.36 7.26 10.44
C LYS A 101 6.63 5.78 10.15
N PRO A 102 6.01 5.21 9.10
CA PRO A 102 6.13 3.78 8.81
C PRO A 102 7.55 3.41 8.40
N ASP A 103 7.98 2.21 8.67
CA ASP A 103 9.23 1.64 8.14
C ASP A 103 9.02 0.99 6.79
N LEU A 104 7.80 0.47 6.54
CA LEU A 104 7.44 -0.19 5.30
C LEU A 104 6.02 0.16 4.89
N ILE A 105 5.83 0.44 3.61
CA ILE A 105 4.52 0.60 2.97
C ILE A 105 4.35 -0.53 1.96
N LEU A 106 3.33 -1.37 2.16
CA LEU A 106 2.92 -2.39 1.20
C LEU A 106 1.68 -1.89 0.45
N CYS A 107 1.79 -1.75 -0.85
CA CYS A 107 0.73 -1.28 -1.74
C CYS A 107 0.35 -2.36 -2.75
N ASN A 108 -0.95 -2.42 -3.08
CA ASN A 108 -1.45 -3.27 -4.15
C ASN A 108 -2.53 -2.49 -4.93
N GLY A 109 -2.34 -2.34 -6.24
CA GLY A 109 -3.36 -1.91 -7.19
C GLY A 109 -3.65 -0.40 -7.30
N PRO A 110 -4.72 0.17 -6.72
CA PRO A 110 -5.32 1.40 -7.24
C PRO A 110 -4.64 2.72 -6.88
N GLY A 111 -5.17 3.78 -7.53
CA GLY A 111 -4.68 5.14 -7.48
C GLY A 111 -4.54 5.75 -6.10
N THR A 112 -5.33 5.29 -5.14
CA THR A 112 -5.22 5.73 -3.74
C THR A 112 -3.88 5.34 -3.06
N CYS A 113 -3.06 4.44 -3.61
CA CYS A 113 -1.72 4.15 -3.11
C CYS A 113 -0.74 5.30 -3.37
N VAL A 114 -0.91 6.00 -4.48
CA VAL A 114 0.01 7.05 -4.94
C VAL A 114 0.21 8.17 -3.92
N PRO A 115 -0.83 8.79 -3.32
CA PRO A 115 -0.64 9.84 -2.32
C PRO A 115 0.15 9.41 -1.10
N VAL A 116 -0.06 8.20 -0.61
CA VAL A 116 0.66 7.70 0.57
C VAL A 116 2.13 7.42 0.24
N CYS A 117 2.41 6.85 -0.93
CA CYS A 117 3.77 6.64 -1.39
C CYS A 117 4.49 7.98 -1.64
N ILE A 118 3.83 8.96 -2.25
CA ILE A 118 4.39 10.32 -2.42
C ILE A 118 4.66 10.96 -1.05
N SER A 119 3.74 10.84 -0.10
CA SER A 119 3.93 11.36 1.26
C SER A 119 5.13 10.70 1.96
N ALA A 120 5.36 9.41 1.73
CA ALA A 120 6.52 8.70 2.26
C ALA A 120 7.84 9.17 1.60
N LEU A 121 7.83 9.37 0.29
CA LEU A 121 8.99 9.94 -0.42
C LEU A 121 9.32 11.36 0.07
N LEU A 122 8.30 12.17 0.36
CA LEU A 122 8.52 13.50 0.95
C LEU A 122 9.17 13.39 2.34
N LEU A 123 8.80 12.40 3.17
CA LEU A 123 9.48 12.17 4.45
C LEU A 123 10.94 11.77 4.27
N GLU A 124 11.25 11.01 3.23
CA GLU A 124 12.62 10.60 2.92
C GLU A 124 13.45 11.79 2.38
N ILE A 125 12.89 12.59 1.46
CA ILE A 125 13.53 13.80 0.91
C ILE A 125 13.81 14.81 2.02
N LEU A 126 12.92 14.95 3.00
CA LEU A 126 13.12 15.82 4.17
C LEU A 126 14.07 15.20 5.20
N ALA A 127 14.70 14.07 4.91
CA ALA A 127 15.58 13.31 5.80
C ALA A 127 14.97 12.96 7.18
N LEU A 128 13.65 12.93 7.28
CA LEU A 128 12.93 12.66 8.53
C LEU A 128 12.81 11.17 8.82
N LYS A 129 12.62 10.37 7.77
CA LYS A 129 12.46 8.92 7.90
C LYS A 129 12.67 8.23 6.55
N LYS A 130 13.52 7.22 6.51
CA LYS A 130 13.59 6.30 5.38
C LYS A 130 12.43 5.29 5.45
N VAL A 131 11.70 5.13 4.35
CA VAL A 131 10.52 4.28 4.25
C VAL A 131 10.68 3.32 3.07
N ILE A 132 10.59 2.03 3.30
CA ILE A 132 10.64 1.02 2.24
C ILE A 132 9.26 0.94 1.58
N ILE A 133 9.19 1.18 0.28
CA ILE A 133 7.98 1.10 -0.52
C ILE A 133 7.98 -0.19 -1.34
N VAL A 134 7.06 -1.08 -1.03
CA VAL A 134 6.80 -2.33 -1.77
C VAL A 134 5.48 -2.19 -2.51
N TYR A 135 5.54 -2.22 -3.82
CA TYR A 135 4.36 -2.19 -4.68
C TYR A 135 4.15 -3.54 -5.34
N VAL A 136 2.95 -4.09 -5.21
CA VAL A 136 2.55 -5.33 -5.87
C VAL A 136 1.49 -4.98 -6.91
N GLU A 137 1.75 -5.26 -8.18
CA GLU A 137 0.77 -5.04 -9.24
C GLU A 137 -0.34 -6.09 -9.14
N SER A 138 -1.58 -5.68 -9.49
CA SER A 138 -2.73 -6.57 -9.45
C SER A 138 -2.59 -7.76 -10.40
N ILE A 139 -3.10 -8.91 -10.00
CA ILE A 139 -3.15 -10.12 -10.83
C ILE A 139 -3.94 -9.91 -12.13
N CYS A 140 -4.89 -8.96 -12.14
CA CYS A 140 -5.66 -8.62 -13.34
C CYS A 140 -4.84 -7.90 -14.42
N ARG A 141 -3.62 -7.46 -14.12
CA ARG A 141 -2.74 -6.75 -15.05
C ARG A 141 -1.75 -7.72 -15.68
N VAL A 142 -2.10 -8.22 -16.86
CA VAL A 142 -1.33 -9.25 -17.58
C VAL A 142 -0.28 -8.64 -18.51
N GLU A 143 -0.66 -7.63 -19.31
CA GLU A 143 0.19 -7.09 -20.39
C GLU A 143 0.69 -5.66 -20.14
N THR A 144 -0.03 -4.90 -19.32
CA THR A 144 0.28 -3.50 -19.05
C THR A 144 0.12 -3.16 -17.59
N LEU A 145 0.99 -2.31 -17.06
CA LEU A 145 0.85 -1.78 -15.71
C LEU A 145 -0.38 -0.88 -15.57
N SER A 146 -0.95 -0.86 -14.39
CA SER A 146 -1.93 0.15 -13.98
C SER A 146 -1.31 1.55 -14.03
N LEU A 147 -2.12 2.61 -14.06
CA LEU A 147 -1.60 3.98 -14.00
C LEU A 147 -0.78 4.21 -12.71
N SER A 148 -1.26 3.71 -11.59
CA SER A 148 -0.53 3.74 -10.32
C SER A 148 0.78 2.97 -10.40
N GLY A 149 0.75 1.80 -11.03
CA GLY A 149 1.94 0.99 -11.29
C GLY A 149 2.96 1.72 -12.14
N LYS A 150 2.54 2.40 -13.21
CA LYS A 150 3.45 3.20 -14.06
C LYS A 150 4.14 4.32 -13.27
N ILE A 151 3.41 4.99 -12.38
CA ILE A 151 3.97 6.04 -11.53
C ILE A 151 4.93 5.43 -10.49
N LEU A 152 4.47 4.42 -9.75
CA LEU A 152 5.23 3.83 -8.65
C LEU A 152 6.38 2.92 -9.11
N TYR A 153 6.43 2.52 -10.37
CA TYR A 153 7.55 1.78 -10.95
C TYR A 153 8.90 2.48 -10.78
N TYR A 154 8.90 3.80 -10.79
CA TYR A 154 10.12 4.60 -10.64
C TYR A 154 10.47 4.88 -9.17
N PHE A 155 9.49 4.87 -8.28
CA PHE A 155 9.61 5.34 -6.90
C PHE A 155 9.56 4.25 -5.84
N SER A 156 9.19 3.01 -6.20
CA SER A 156 9.18 1.90 -5.26
C SER A 156 10.56 1.24 -5.16
N ASP A 157 10.94 0.83 -3.94
CA ASP A 157 12.14 0.04 -3.69
C ASP A 157 11.98 -1.38 -4.26
N TYR A 158 10.79 -1.95 -4.10
CA TYR A 158 10.44 -3.26 -4.64
C TYR A 158 9.15 -3.17 -5.44
N PHE A 159 9.24 -3.41 -6.74
CA PHE A 159 8.11 -3.45 -7.66
C PHE A 159 7.85 -4.88 -8.09
N ILE A 160 6.78 -5.49 -7.59
CA ILE A 160 6.47 -6.90 -7.83
C ILE A 160 5.37 -7.03 -8.87
N VAL A 161 5.62 -7.85 -9.89
CA VAL A 161 4.65 -8.21 -10.93
C VAL A 161 4.29 -9.69 -10.83
N GLN A 162 3.10 -10.05 -11.27
CA GLN A 162 2.55 -11.40 -11.13
C GLN A 162 2.53 -12.19 -12.44
N TRP A 163 3.00 -11.57 -13.54
CA TRP A 163 3.04 -12.18 -14.86
C TRP A 163 4.42 -12.01 -15.47
N PRO A 164 4.99 -13.08 -16.11
CA PRO A 164 6.31 -13.01 -16.71
C PRO A 164 6.40 -11.96 -17.84
N ALA A 165 5.33 -11.80 -18.65
CA ALA A 165 5.26 -10.79 -19.70
C ALA A 165 5.47 -9.35 -19.17
N LEU A 166 5.02 -9.05 -17.97
CA LEU A 166 5.30 -7.75 -17.34
C LEU A 166 6.75 -7.63 -16.91
N LYS A 167 7.39 -8.71 -16.46
CA LYS A 167 8.82 -8.71 -16.11
C LYS A 167 9.68 -8.44 -17.33
N GLU A 168 9.38 -9.05 -18.47
CA GLU A 168 10.10 -8.82 -19.73
C GLU A 168 9.97 -7.35 -20.18
N LYS A 169 8.76 -6.80 -20.10
CA LYS A 169 8.47 -5.43 -20.50
C LYS A 169 9.00 -4.37 -19.53
N TYR A 170 9.10 -4.71 -18.24
CA TYR A 170 9.54 -3.82 -17.16
C TYR A 170 10.69 -4.46 -16.36
N PRO A 171 11.94 -4.39 -16.86
CA PRO A 171 13.08 -5.13 -16.30
C PRO A 171 13.41 -4.84 -14.83
N LYS A 172 13.10 -3.62 -14.32
CA LYS A 172 13.31 -3.27 -12.91
C LYS A 172 12.33 -4.01 -11.98
N SER A 173 11.22 -4.56 -12.49
CA SER A 173 10.26 -5.29 -11.68
C SER A 173 10.80 -6.65 -11.22
N ILE A 174 10.18 -7.22 -10.20
CA ILE A 174 10.50 -8.53 -9.64
C ILE A 174 9.33 -9.46 -9.93
N TYR A 175 9.61 -10.63 -10.49
CA TYR A 175 8.61 -11.67 -10.70
C TYR A 175 8.86 -12.83 -9.74
N LEU A 176 7.89 -13.11 -8.88
CA LEU A 176 7.92 -14.20 -7.88
C LEU A 176 6.83 -15.25 -8.12
N GLY A 177 6.27 -15.28 -9.32
CA GLY A 177 5.08 -16.07 -9.60
C GLY A 177 3.80 -15.34 -9.20
N ARG A 178 2.68 -16.04 -9.19
CA ARG A 178 1.38 -15.52 -8.71
C ARG A 178 1.33 -15.66 -7.20
N ILE A 179 1.50 -14.57 -6.48
CA ILE A 179 1.59 -14.53 -5.02
C ILE A 179 0.27 -14.13 -4.33
N VAL A 180 -0.78 -13.82 -5.12
CA VAL A 180 -2.12 -13.48 -4.64
C VAL A 180 -3.21 -14.25 -5.39
#